data_f3a88e7f64de93c92a7711cb9ec11c29
#
_entry.id   f3a88e7f64de93c92a7711cb9ec11c29
#
_cell.length_a   1.000
_cell.length_b   1.000
_cell.length_c   1.000
_cell.angle_alpha   90.00
_cell.angle_beta   90.00
_cell.angle_gamma   90.00
#
_symmetry.space_group_name_H-M   'P 1'
#
loop_
_entity.id
_entity.type
_entity.pdbx_description
1 polymer ?
#
loop_
_entity_poly.entity_id
_entity_poly.type
_entity_poly.pdbx_seq_one_letter_code
_entity_poly.pdbx_strand_id
1 'polypeptide(L)'
;VPPDLCRANTVTVDGETHTWADLAERAASCLAGRVDPAAERIAFLPDSPAGPFAAAAFLASRQADGLILPGDRASETMRSLLAADGFTVVAGHADPVLPPTPPQVRPGRVAIFTSGTTGVPKLLQHTWGSLNTMGHIAEMAPRRWLLPYAAGTYAWYQLATLSLFKDGQHLVAADPRDTEAFFAAGAAHRADAMSSTPTFWRFALARLDPARLQQVGFRQISLGGEIVDQGILDRLRALFPEARLNHIYASTEVGACLSVGDGQAGFPVEWVESDRHRNFQFRIVDGTLRVRSQFASASVRRDEEGWVDTGDRVEVRGDRVYFVGRVEGSMINVGGSKAYPADVERVILGHPAVQWCRVHARRAPLVGYLAAAEVVADGDAAALEGDLTQWCGARLPDFAVPRIWTFLEEIPMAATLKSARMVPDG
;
A
#
# COMPACT_ATOMS: atom_id res chain seq x y z
N VAL A 1 -18.43 18.78 7.87
CA VAL A 1 -17.44 19.67 8.49
C VAL A 1 -16.12 18.91 8.48
N PRO A 2 -15.02 19.48 7.96
CA PRO A 2 -13.72 18.85 8.03
C PRO A 2 -13.31 18.68 9.50
N PRO A 3 -12.68 17.57 9.87
CA PRO A 3 -12.20 17.39 11.24
C PRO A 3 -11.09 18.40 11.54
N ASP A 4 -11.10 18.95 12.74
CA ASP A 4 -10.01 19.81 13.23
C ASP A 4 -8.73 18.99 13.37
N LEU A 5 -7.58 19.63 13.13
CA LEU A 5 -6.28 18.99 13.33
C LEU A 5 -6.07 18.65 14.81
N CYS A 6 -5.64 17.44 15.10
CA CYS A 6 -5.22 17.04 16.44
C CYS A 6 -3.92 17.75 16.83
N ARG A 7 -4.02 18.75 17.70
CA ARG A 7 -2.88 19.61 18.10
C ARG A 7 -1.82 18.89 18.94
N ALA A 8 -2.22 17.85 19.66
CA ALA A 8 -1.33 17.09 20.53
C ALA A 8 -0.51 16.00 19.78
N ASN A 9 -0.96 15.60 18.60
CA ASN A 9 -0.27 14.57 17.82
C ASN A 9 0.99 15.14 17.16
N THR A 10 1.99 14.27 17.03
CA THR A 10 3.30 14.65 16.54
C THR A 10 3.77 13.73 15.39
N VAL A 11 4.66 14.28 14.59
CA VAL A 11 5.44 13.56 13.59
C VAL A 11 6.90 13.72 13.95
N THR A 12 7.60 12.60 14.16
CA THR A 12 9.06 12.59 14.32
C THR A 12 9.68 12.18 12.98
N VAL A 13 10.58 13.01 12.46
CA VAL A 13 11.24 12.84 11.17
C VAL A 13 12.71 13.23 11.33
N ASP A 14 13.65 12.39 10.90
CA ASP A 14 15.11 12.61 11.08
C ASP A 14 15.51 12.98 12.52
N GLY A 15 14.83 12.39 13.51
CA GLY A 15 15.06 12.65 14.92
C GLY A 15 14.39 13.92 15.47
N GLU A 16 13.87 14.79 14.63
CA GLU A 16 13.14 15.99 15.06
C GLU A 16 11.64 15.72 15.18
N THR A 17 11.04 16.21 16.25
CA THR A 17 9.60 16.05 16.53
C THR A 17 8.86 17.35 16.30
N HIS A 18 7.83 17.30 15.47
CA HIS A 18 6.98 18.44 15.10
C HIS A 18 5.52 18.18 15.44
N THR A 19 4.76 19.21 15.81
CA THR A 19 3.30 19.12 15.80
C THR A 19 2.74 19.35 14.39
N TRP A 20 1.53 18.87 14.12
CA TRP A 20 0.88 19.15 12.86
C TRP A 20 0.58 20.64 12.66
N ALA A 21 0.34 21.38 13.74
CA ALA A 21 0.14 22.82 13.71
C ALA A 21 1.40 23.56 13.27
N ASP A 22 2.57 23.23 13.86
CA ASP A 22 3.85 23.84 13.48
C ASP A 22 4.19 23.57 12.01
N LEU A 23 3.93 22.34 11.54
CA LEU A 23 4.15 21.98 10.14
C LEU A 23 3.23 22.77 9.19
N ALA A 24 1.95 22.96 9.55
CA ALA A 24 1.01 23.75 8.78
C ALA A 24 1.41 25.23 8.71
N GLU A 25 1.85 25.82 9.82
CA GLU A 25 2.29 27.21 9.90
C GLU A 25 3.58 27.44 9.10
N ARG A 26 4.54 26.53 9.19
CA ARG A 26 5.78 26.58 8.39
C ARG A 26 5.48 26.55 6.90
N ALA A 27 4.61 25.62 6.46
CA ALA A 27 4.19 25.56 5.07
C ALA A 27 3.45 26.82 4.63
N ALA A 28 2.52 27.31 5.44
CA ALA A 28 1.78 28.55 5.15
C ALA A 28 2.71 29.76 5.00
N SER A 29 3.72 29.88 5.88
CA SER A 29 4.70 30.96 5.81
C SER A 29 5.58 30.89 4.54
N CYS A 30 6.01 29.70 4.15
CA CYS A 30 6.78 29.50 2.91
C CYS A 30 5.97 29.78 1.64
N LEU A 31 4.66 29.64 1.70
CA LEU A 31 3.76 29.77 0.54
C LEU A 31 3.06 31.14 0.46
N ALA A 32 3.19 31.97 1.51
CA ALA A 32 2.54 33.27 1.58
C ALA A 32 2.91 34.16 0.36
N GLY A 33 1.89 34.60 -0.37
CA GLY A 33 2.07 35.40 -1.60
C GLY A 33 2.55 34.64 -2.82
N ARG A 34 2.77 33.32 -2.73
CA ARG A 34 3.23 32.47 -3.85
C ARG A 34 2.09 31.64 -4.46
N VAL A 35 1.14 31.21 -3.66
CA VAL A 35 -0.05 30.45 -4.09
C VAL A 35 -1.27 30.92 -3.33
N ASP A 36 -2.43 30.83 -3.97
CA ASP A 36 -3.74 31.04 -3.34
C ASP A 36 -4.45 29.70 -3.16
N PRO A 37 -4.50 29.13 -1.95
CA PRO A 37 -5.11 27.83 -1.72
C PRO A 37 -6.63 27.81 -1.93
N ALA A 38 -7.28 28.97 -2.06
CA ALA A 38 -8.70 29.07 -2.36
C ALA A 38 -8.98 29.10 -3.86
N ALA A 39 -8.01 29.54 -4.66
CA ALA A 39 -8.16 29.73 -6.11
C ALA A 39 -7.34 28.73 -6.94
N GLU A 40 -6.45 27.96 -6.33
CA GLU A 40 -5.51 27.09 -7.01
C GLU A 40 -5.62 25.63 -6.56
N ARG A 41 -5.35 24.71 -7.49
CA ARG A 41 -5.06 23.30 -7.17
C ARG A 41 -3.56 23.15 -7.01
N ILE A 42 -3.10 22.66 -5.89
CA ILE A 42 -1.68 22.72 -5.54
C ILE A 42 -1.05 21.32 -5.56
N ALA A 43 -0.04 21.13 -6.40
CA ALA A 43 0.80 19.94 -6.39
C ALA A 43 2.10 20.23 -5.64
N PHE A 44 2.25 19.69 -4.46
CA PHE A 44 3.48 19.77 -3.69
C PHE A 44 4.48 18.70 -4.13
N LEU A 45 5.68 19.13 -4.50
CA LEU A 45 6.82 18.27 -4.79
C LEU A 45 7.92 18.54 -3.72
N PRO A 46 7.72 18.05 -2.49
CA PRO A 46 8.67 18.29 -1.41
C PRO A 46 10.00 17.60 -1.67
N ASP A 47 11.08 18.25 -1.24
CA ASP A 47 12.47 17.82 -1.34
C ASP A 47 13.14 17.54 0.02
N SER A 48 12.41 17.78 1.12
CA SER A 48 12.87 17.51 2.48
C SER A 48 12.04 16.43 3.16
N PRO A 49 12.60 15.67 4.12
CA PRO A 49 11.88 14.61 4.82
C PRO A 49 10.60 15.06 5.55
N ALA A 50 10.60 16.27 6.15
CA ALA A 50 9.44 16.85 6.80
C ALA A 50 8.44 17.49 5.80
N GLY A 51 8.88 17.78 4.58
CA GLY A 51 8.08 18.47 3.56
C GLY A 51 6.72 17.84 3.24
N PRO A 52 6.63 16.52 3.05
CA PRO A 52 5.34 15.85 2.81
C PRO A 52 4.33 16.04 3.94
N PHE A 53 4.79 16.03 5.18
CA PHE A 53 3.93 16.22 6.36
C PHE A 53 3.49 17.68 6.47
N ALA A 54 4.38 18.63 6.20
CA ALA A 54 4.06 20.05 6.15
C ALA A 54 3.02 20.35 5.04
N ALA A 55 3.18 19.76 3.86
CA ALA A 55 2.21 19.87 2.77
C ALA A 55 0.84 19.27 3.17
N ALA A 56 0.81 18.10 3.81
CA ALA A 56 -0.44 17.49 4.27
C ALA A 56 -1.15 18.35 5.32
N ALA A 57 -0.40 18.86 6.30
CA ALA A 57 -0.92 19.74 7.33
C ALA A 57 -1.51 21.04 6.73
N PHE A 58 -0.81 21.64 5.77
CA PHE A 58 -1.27 22.83 5.06
C PHE A 58 -2.55 22.54 4.27
N LEU A 59 -2.54 21.53 3.40
CA LEU A 59 -3.70 21.16 2.59
C LEU A 59 -4.93 20.85 3.46
N ALA A 60 -4.74 20.11 4.55
CA ALA A 60 -5.81 19.75 5.46
C ALA A 60 -6.36 20.97 6.23
N SER A 61 -5.49 21.82 6.79
CA SER A 61 -5.90 22.98 7.59
C SER A 61 -6.60 24.05 6.73
N ARG A 62 -6.23 24.18 5.47
CA ARG A 62 -6.82 25.15 4.53
C ARG A 62 -7.96 24.57 3.70
N GLN A 63 -8.25 23.28 3.82
CA GLN A 63 -9.18 22.57 2.94
C GLN A 63 -8.88 22.84 1.47
N ALA A 64 -7.60 22.90 1.13
CA ALA A 64 -7.15 23.17 -0.22
C ALA A 64 -7.34 21.95 -1.13
N ASP A 65 -7.50 22.16 -2.42
CA ASP A 65 -7.48 21.13 -3.46
C ASP A 65 -6.02 20.84 -3.82
N GLY A 66 -5.54 19.64 -3.57
CA GLY A 66 -4.13 19.39 -3.85
C GLY A 66 -3.70 17.95 -3.83
N LEU A 67 -2.39 17.76 -4.03
CA LEU A 67 -1.71 16.48 -3.92
C LEU A 67 -0.29 16.66 -3.38
N ILE A 68 0.29 15.54 -2.94
CA ILE A 68 1.69 15.44 -2.52
C ILE A 68 2.36 14.36 -3.37
N LEU A 69 3.44 14.74 -4.03
CA LEU A 69 4.27 13.84 -4.84
C LEU A 69 5.73 14.22 -4.64
N PRO A 70 6.53 13.44 -3.88
CA PRO A 70 7.96 13.71 -3.72
C PRO A 70 8.67 13.89 -5.07
N GLY A 71 9.57 14.86 -5.14
CA GLY A 71 10.20 15.28 -6.38
C GLY A 71 10.97 14.18 -7.12
N ASP A 72 11.60 13.28 -6.35
CA ASP A 72 12.30 12.09 -6.85
C ASP A 72 11.37 11.03 -7.48
N ARG A 73 10.07 11.09 -7.19
CA ARG A 73 9.03 10.21 -7.76
C ARG A 73 8.24 10.84 -8.91
N ALA A 74 8.42 12.13 -9.14
CA ALA A 74 7.67 12.90 -10.14
C ALA A 74 8.27 12.68 -11.54
N SER A 75 7.80 11.65 -12.25
CA SER A 75 8.17 11.44 -13.67
C SER A 75 7.65 12.57 -14.56
N GLU A 76 8.24 12.69 -15.76
CA GLU A 76 7.80 13.69 -16.76
C GLU A 76 6.32 13.48 -17.12
N THR A 77 5.87 12.23 -17.25
CA THR A 77 4.47 11.90 -17.50
C THR A 77 3.56 12.41 -16.37
N MET A 78 3.97 12.23 -15.11
CA MET A 78 3.20 12.74 -13.97
C MET A 78 3.15 14.28 -13.97
N ARG A 79 4.26 14.95 -14.24
CA ARG A 79 4.30 16.43 -14.35
C ARG A 79 3.39 16.94 -15.45
N SER A 80 3.40 16.29 -16.61
CA SER A 80 2.51 16.62 -17.73
C SER A 80 1.03 16.44 -17.38
N LEU A 81 0.69 15.36 -16.66
CA LEU A 81 -0.67 15.12 -16.15
C LEU A 81 -1.10 16.19 -15.14
N LEU A 82 -0.21 16.62 -14.24
CA LEU A 82 -0.49 17.70 -13.28
C LEU A 82 -0.80 19.00 -14.00
N ALA A 83 0.02 19.38 -14.99
CA ALA A 83 -0.20 20.59 -15.77
C ALA A 83 -1.53 20.53 -16.54
N ALA A 84 -1.84 19.40 -17.20
CA ALA A 84 -3.08 19.20 -17.95
C ALA A 84 -4.32 19.21 -17.03
N ASP A 85 -4.22 18.74 -15.78
CA ASP A 85 -5.31 18.72 -14.81
C ASP A 85 -5.40 20.02 -13.97
N GLY A 86 -4.62 21.04 -14.35
CA GLY A 86 -4.69 22.40 -13.81
C GLY A 86 -4.05 22.59 -12.45
N PHE A 87 -3.01 21.82 -12.10
CA PHE A 87 -2.28 22.02 -10.86
C PHE A 87 -1.19 23.08 -10.98
N THR A 88 -1.15 23.99 -10.02
CA THR A 88 0.03 24.81 -9.73
C THR A 88 1.07 23.93 -9.04
N VAL A 89 2.25 23.78 -9.64
CA VAL A 89 3.32 22.90 -9.11
C VAL A 89 4.25 23.71 -8.22
N VAL A 90 4.40 23.27 -6.98
CA VAL A 90 5.31 23.86 -5.97
C VAL A 90 6.41 22.85 -5.65
N ALA A 91 7.63 23.14 -6.09
CA ALA A 91 8.81 22.31 -5.87
C ALA A 91 9.80 23.04 -4.94
N GLY A 92 9.96 22.57 -3.73
CA GLY A 92 10.87 23.16 -2.75
C GLY A 92 10.71 24.68 -2.62
N HIS A 93 11.81 25.40 -2.77
CA HIS A 93 11.85 26.88 -2.72
C HIS A 93 11.74 27.55 -4.11
N ALA A 94 11.63 26.78 -5.19
CA ALA A 94 11.48 27.34 -6.54
C ALA A 94 10.14 28.06 -6.71
N ASP A 95 10.08 29.02 -7.65
CA ASP A 95 8.83 29.68 -7.96
C ASP A 95 7.78 28.68 -8.45
N PRO A 96 6.51 28.86 -8.06
CA PRO A 96 5.42 27.99 -8.49
C PRO A 96 5.26 28.00 -10.02
N VAL A 97 5.11 26.81 -10.60
CA VAL A 97 4.79 26.67 -12.02
C VAL A 97 3.27 26.63 -12.18
N LEU A 98 2.73 27.66 -12.79
CA LEU A 98 1.28 27.80 -13.02
C LEU A 98 0.81 26.87 -14.13
N PRO A 99 -0.43 26.35 -14.06
CA PRO A 99 -1.01 25.57 -15.13
C PRO A 99 -1.35 26.44 -16.35
N PRO A 100 -1.37 25.86 -17.55
CA PRO A 100 -1.70 26.61 -18.78
C PRO A 100 -3.16 27.07 -18.84
N THR A 101 -4.04 26.45 -18.04
CA THR A 101 -5.48 26.76 -17.98
C THR A 101 -5.89 26.93 -16.53
N PRO A 102 -6.71 27.94 -16.19
CA PRO A 102 -7.24 28.12 -14.83
C PRO A 102 -7.94 26.85 -14.33
N PRO A 103 -7.65 26.39 -13.11
CA PRO A 103 -8.23 25.16 -12.57
C PRO A 103 -9.68 25.35 -12.12
N GLN A 104 -10.42 24.24 -12.13
CA GLN A 104 -11.66 24.15 -11.36
C GLN A 104 -11.33 23.63 -9.95
N VAL A 105 -11.15 24.54 -9.00
CA VAL A 105 -10.84 24.21 -7.61
C VAL A 105 -12.04 23.54 -6.92
N ARG A 106 -11.78 22.48 -6.17
CA ARG A 106 -12.76 21.76 -5.36
C ARG A 106 -12.25 21.63 -3.95
N PRO A 107 -12.66 22.50 -3.01
CA PRO A 107 -12.12 22.52 -1.65
C PRO A 107 -12.14 21.15 -0.97
N GLY A 108 -11.06 20.84 -0.25
CA GLY A 108 -10.90 19.59 0.49
C GLY A 108 -10.65 18.35 -0.36
N ARG A 109 -10.36 18.50 -1.65
CA ARG A 109 -9.97 17.39 -2.51
C ARG A 109 -8.49 17.07 -2.36
N VAL A 110 -8.20 15.76 -2.40
CA VAL A 110 -6.85 15.24 -2.39
C VAL A 110 -6.70 14.30 -3.57
N ALA A 111 -5.80 14.62 -4.48
CA ALA A 111 -5.51 13.77 -5.62
C ALA A 111 -4.36 12.80 -5.30
N ILE A 112 -4.44 11.58 -5.80
CA ILE A 112 -3.44 10.53 -5.57
C ILE A 112 -3.13 9.84 -6.89
N PHE A 113 -1.84 9.73 -7.22
CA PHE A 113 -1.40 8.91 -8.35
C PHE A 113 -1.44 7.43 -8.01
N THR A 114 -1.95 6.63 -8.94
CA THR A 114 -1.88 5.16 -8.88
C THR A 114 -1.16 4.63 -10.10
N SER A 115 -0.46 3.50 -9.96
CA SER A 115 0.08 2.77 -11.10
C SER A 115 -1.09 2.17 -11.89
N GLY A 116 -1.46 2.76 -13.00
CA GLY A 116 -2.47 2.19 -13.89
C GLY A 116 -2.07 0.79 -14.36
N THR A 117 -3.04 -0.11 -14.58
CA THR A 117 -2.81 -1.45 -15.15
C THR A 117 -2.15 -1.42 -16.53
N THR A 118 -2.27 -0.30 -17.24
CA THR A 118 -1.67 -0.02 -18.56
C THR A 118 -0.28 0.61 -18.46
N GLY A 119 0.31 0.74 -17.26
CA GLY A 119 1.59 1.41 -17.04
C GLY A 119 1.52 2.93 -17.01
N VAL A 120 0.43 3.55 -17.47
CA VAL A 120 0.23 5.01 -17.38
C VAL A 120 -0.35 5.35 -16.00
N PRO A 121 0.27 6.27 -15.24
CA PRO A 121 -0.27 6.71 -13.96
C PRO A 121 -1.68 7.30 -14.11
N LYS A 122 -2.58 6.93 -13.18
CA LYS A 122 -3.93 7.50 -13.09
C LYS A 122 -4.03 8.39 -11.86
N LEU A 123 -4.77 9.49 -11.99
CA LEU A 123 -5.03 10.42 -10.90
C LEU A 123 -6.43 10.15 -10.32
N LEU A 124 -6.49 9.71 -9.08
CA LEU A 124 -7.74 9.46 -8.35
C LEU A 124 -8.04 10.60 -7.38
N GLN A 125 -9.32 10.95 -7.25
CA GLN A 125 -9.78 12.06 -6.42
C GLN A 125 -10.40 11.54 -5.11
N HIS A 126 -9.88 12.00 -4.00
CA HIS A 126 -10.37 11.75 -2.66
C HIS A 126 -10.80 13.04 -1.96
N THR A 127 -11.30 12.89 -0.75
CA THR A 127 -11.46 13.96 0.24
C THR A 127 -10.72 13.55 1.51
N TRP A 128 -10.42 14.49 2.38
CA TRP A 128 -9.88 14.16 3.71
C TRP A 128 -10.77 13.18 4.47
N GLY A 129 -12.08 13.28 4.31
CA GLY A 129 -13.05 12.34 4.91
C GLY A 129 -12.96 10.93 4.33
N SER A 130 -12.82 10.78 3.00
CA SER A 130 -12.67 9.45 2.39
C SER A 130 -11.29 8.82 2.62
N LEU A 131 -10.27 9.62 2.92
CA LEU A 131 -8.94 9.14 3.32
C LEU A 131 -8.88 8.78 4.81
N ASN A 132 -9.67 9.41 5.67
CA ASN A 132 -9.72 9.12 7.11
C ASN A 132 -10.61 7.91 7.41
N THR A 133 -10.26 6.75 6.89
CA THR A 133 -11.07 5.52 6.99
C THR A 133 -11.21 5.00 8.42
N MET A 134 -10.32 5.36 9.32
CA MET A 134 -10.37 5.00 10.75
C MET A 134 -11.03 6.07 11.63
N GLY A 135 -11.44 7.20 11.05
CA GLY A 135 -12.07 8.30 11.78
C GLY A 135 -13.39 7.93 12.46
N HIS A 136 -14.10 6.93 11.94
CA HIS A 136 -15.36 6.42 12.50
C HIS A 136 -15.17 5.55 13.75
N ILE A 137 -13.96 5.10 14.07
CA ILE A 137 -13.69 4.30 15.26
C ILE A 137 -13.70 5.25 16.46
N ALA A 138 -14.67 5.09 17.37
CA ALA A 138 -14.87 6.01 18.47
C ALA A 138 -13.66 6.06 19.40
N GLU A 139 -13.17 4.91 19.82
CA GLU A 139 -12.04 4.79 20.74
C GLU A 139 -10.89 3.98 20.10
N MET A 140 -9.70 4.57 20.12
CA MET A 140 -8.47 3.91 19.70
C MET A 140 -7.43 4.10 20.79
N ALA A 141 -6.73 3.02 21.13
CA ALA A 141 -5.59 3.13 22.02
C ALA A 141 -4.52 4.06 21.40
N PRO A 142 -3.91 4.96 22.18
CA PRO A 142 -2.79 5.75 21.69
C PRO A 142 -1.69 4.87 21.09
N ARG A 143 -1.13 5.31 19.97
CA ARG A 143 -0.07 4.59 19.25
C ARG A 143 0.96 5.55 18.68
N ARG A 144 2.17 5.03 18.55
CA ARG A 144 3.25 5.66 17.82
C ARG A 144 3.61 4.78 16.63
N TRP A 145 3.17 5.19 15.46
CA TRP A 145 3.27 4.43 14.21
C TRP A 145 4.61 4.66 13.54
N LEU A 146 5.38 3.58 13.36
CA LEU A 146 6.53 3.58 12.46
C LEU A 146 6.02 3.54 11.03
N LEU A 147 6.36 4.57 10.23
CA LEU A 147 5.77 4.83 8.92
C LEU A 147 6.74 4.44 7.78
N PRO A 148 6.54 3.30 7.12
CA PRO A 148 7.41 2.88 6.01
C PRO A 148 6.96 3.39 4.64
N TYR A 149 5.71 3.82 4.51
CA TYR A 149 5.12 4.13 3.22
C TYR A 149 5.66 5.42 2.61
N ALA A 150 5.93 5.37 1.29
CA ALA A 150 6.34 6.55 0.54
C ALA A 150 5.24 7.64 0.55
N ALA A 151 5.64 8.87 0.79
CA ALA A 151 4.74 10.01 0.88
C ALA A 151 3.87 10.17 -0.38
N GLY A 152 2.64 10.63 -0.21
CA GLY A 152 1.68 10.83 -1.29
C GLY A 152 1.03 9.55 -1.82
N THR A 153 1.39 8.36 -1.30
CA THR A 153 0.67 7.12 -1.61
C THR A 153 -0.60 6.99 -0.77
N TYR A 154 -1.56 6.19 -1.23
CA TYR A 154 -2.79 5.95 -0.46
C TYR A 154 -2.49 5.41 0.95
N ALA A 155 -1.59 4.44 1.07
CA ALA A 155 -1.22 3.87 2.36
C ALA A 155 -0.54 4.88 3.30
N TRP A 156 0.27 5.81 2.76
CA TRP A 156 0.83 6.91 3.52
C TRP A 156 -0.27 7.83 4.06
N TYR A 157 -1.25 8.20 3.21
CA TYR A 157 -2.38 9.04 3.63
C TYR A 157 -3.22 8.38 4.73
N GLN A 158 -3.33 7.05 4.77
CA GLN A 158 -4.05 6.36 5.85
C GLN A 158 -3.44 6.64 7.22
N LEU A 159 -2.11 6.61 7.35
CA LEU A 159 -1.43 6.91 8.61
C LEU A 159 -1.34 8.43 8.86
N ALA A 160 -1.13 9.22 7.81
CA ALA A 160 -1.11 10.68 7.92
C ALA A 160 -2.46 11.22 8.41
N THR A 161 -3.58 10.80 7.82
CA THR A 161 -4.93 11.22 8.24
C THR A 161 -5.30 10.70 9.62
N LEU A 162 -4.86 9.48 9.97
CA LEU A 162 -5.03 8.95 11.31
C LEU A 162 -4.36 9.86 12.34
N SER A 163 -3.11 10.28 12.10
CA SER A 163 -2.39 11.17 13.00
C SER A 163 -2.89 12.62 12.94
N LEU A 164 -3.33 13.11 11.77
CA LEU A 164 -3.90 14.45 11.63
C LEU A 164 -5.20 14.64 12.42
N PHE A 165 -6.06 13.59 12.48
CA PHE A 165 -7.45 13.76 12.89
C PHE A 165 -7.89 12.88 14.07
N LYS A 166 -7.05 11.93 14.52
CA LYS A 166 -7.38 11.04 15.64
C LYS A 166 -6.41 11.25 16.79
N ASP A 167 -6.94 11.61 17.94
CA ASP A 167 -6.12 11.88 19.12
C ASP A 167 -5.29 10.67 19.57
N GLY A 168 -4.10 10.96 20.09
CA GLY A 168 -3.15 9.94 20.57
C GLY A 168 -2.43 9.13 19.48
N GLN A 169 -2.52 9.55 18.21
CA GLN A 169 -1.87 8.85 17.11
C GLN A 169 -0.68 9.65 16.58
N HIS A 170 0.53 9.20 16.90
CA HIS A 170 1.78 9.85 16.52
C HIS A 170 2.47 9.09 15.39
N LEU A 171 3.34 9.74 14.64
CA LEU A 171 4.14 9.13 13.57
C LEU A 171 5.63 9.22 13.87
N VAL A 172 6.36 8.18 13.49
CA VAL A 172 7.81 8.13 13.37
C VAL A 172 8.13 7.77 11.92
N ALA A 173 8.76 8.67 11.19
CA ALA A 173 9.13 8.49 9.80
C ALA A 173 10.65 8.37 9.67
N ALA A 174 11.10 7.35 8.96
CA ALA A 174 12.49 7.11 8.60
C ALA A 174 12.53 6.44 7.22
N ASP A 175 13.69 6.38 6.59
CA ASP A 175 13.83 5.75 5.27
C ASP A 175 13.78 4.21 5.39
N PRO A 176 12.74 3.55 4.86
CA PRO A 176 12.61 2.09 4.95
C PRO A 176 13.60 1.32 4.06
N ARG A 177 14.32 2.00 3.15
CA ARG A 177 15.35 1.39 2.30
C ARG A 177 16.58 0.99 3.12
N ASP A 178 16.91 1.78 4.13
CA ASP A 178 17.85 1.38 5.19
C ASP A 178 17.06 0.74 6.32
N THR A 179 16.84 -0.57 6.20
CA THR A 179 16.01 -1.33 7.13
C THR A 179 16.55 -1.30 8.57
N GLU A 180 17.88 -1.32 8.74
CA GLU A 180 18.51 -1.27 10.06
C GLU A 180 18.27 0.08 10.74
N ALA A 181 18.56 1.17 10.05
CA ALA A 181 18.31 2.52 10.56
C ALA A 181 16.82 2.77 10.78
N PHE A 182 15.95 2.24 9.92
CA PHE A 182 14.49 2.35 10.06
C PHE A 182 13.96 1.74 11.36
N PHE A 183 14.31 0.49 11.66
CA PHE A 183 13.89 -0.15 12.91
C PHE A 183 14.60 0.44 14.14
N ALA A 184 15.86 0.86 14.00
CA ALA A 184 16.56 1.58 15.06
C ALA A 184 15.88 2.92 15.41
N ALA A 185 15.42 3.69 14.43
CA ALA A 185 14.62 4.90 14.65
C ALA A 185 13.29 4.56 15.34
N GLY A 186 12.62 3.47 14.93
CA GLY A 186 11.41 2.97 15.58
C GLY A 186 11.62 2.70 17.08
N ALA A 187 12.70 2.00 17.43
CA ALA A 187 13.04 1.71 18.82
C ALA A 187 13.41 2.99 19.61
N ALA A 188 14.26 3.86 19.05
CA ALA A 188 14.71 5.10 19.68
C ALA A 188 13.54 6.05 20.02
N HIS A 189 12.55 6.13 19.12
CA HIS A 189 11.37 6.98 19.28
C HIS A 189 10.16 6.23 19.82
N ARG A 190 10.37 5.01 20.37
CA ARG A 190 9.34 4.19 21.04
C ARG A 190 8.09 3.97 20.17
N ALA A 191 8.29 3.68 18.89
CA ALA A 191 7.20 3.22 18.05
C ALA A 191 6.66 1.90 18.62
N ASP A 192 5.33 1.75 18.63
CA ASP A 192 4.66 0.55 19.13
C ASP A 192 3.64 -0.02 18.13
N ALA A 193 3.52 0.63 16.96
CA ALA A 193 2.65 0.18 15.89
C ALA A 193 3.32 0.36 14.53
N MET A 194 3.00 -0.53 13.58
CA MET A 194 3.42 -0.41 12.20
C MET A 194 2.34 -0.95 11.26
N SER A 195 2.15 -0.26 10.13
CA SER A 195 1.40 -0.78 8.99
C SER A 195 2.35 -0.88 7.80
N SER A 196 2.43 -2.04 7.16
CA SER A 196 3.31 -2.25 6.00
C SER A 196 2.83 -3.38 5.09
N THR A 197 3.59 -3.69 4.06
CA THR A 197 3.28 -4.79 3.15
C THR A 197 3.88 -6.12 3.64
N PRO A 198 3.32 -7.28 3.25
CA PRO A 198 3.97 -8.57 3.45
C PRO A 198 5.39 -8.63 2.89
N THR A 199 5.62 -8.07 1.70
CA THR A 199 6.96 -8.02 1.08
C THR A 199 7.97 -7.28 1.94
N PHE A 200 7.59 -6.12 2.52
CA PHE A 200 8.49 -5.38 3.42
C PHE A 200 8.86 -6.20 4.67
N TRP A 201 7.89 -6.90 5.28
CA TRP A 201 8.18 -7.77 6.40
C TRP A 201 9.07 -8.96 6.04
N ARG A 202 8.85 -9.59 4.87
CA ARG A 202 9.73 -10.65 4.38
C ARG A 202 11.16 -10.14 4.18
N PHE A 203 11.30 -8.95 3.59
CA PHE A 203 12.57 -8.28 3.41
C PHE A 203 13.28 -7.99 4.74
N ALA A 204 12.56 -7.46 5.72
CA ALA A 204 13.11 -7.19 7.05
C ALA A 204 13.53 -8.47 7.79
N LEU A 205 12.68 -9.52 7.74
CA LEU A 205 12.94 -10.82 8.35
C LEU A 205 14.11 -11.59 7.71
N ALA A 206 14.41 -11.32 6.43
CA ALA A 206 15.54 -11.92 5.74
C ALA A 206 16.88 -11.24 6.06
N ARG A 207 16.84 -9.95 6.44
CA ARG A 207 18.05 -9.12 6.62
C ARG A 207 18.45 -8.86 8.06
N LEU A 208 17.48 -8.83 8.97
CA LEU A 208 17.69 -8.43 10.34
C LEU A 208 17.55 -9.60 11.31
N ASP A 209 18.44 -9.62 12.28
CA ASP A 209 18.31 -10.52 13.42
C ASP A 209 16.96 -10.30 14.14
N PRO A 210 16.21 -11.37 14.50
CA PRO A 210 14.98 -11.28 15.27
C PRO A 210 15.06 -10.37 16.50
N ALA A 211 16.19 -10.40 17.23
CA ALA A 211 16.39 -9.57 18.41
C ALA A 211 16.39 -8.07 18.08
N ARG A 212 16.90 -7.68 16.90
CA ARG A 212 16.86 -6.29 16.42
C ARG A 212 15.43 -5.82 16.15
N LEU A 213 14.64 -6.66 15.50
CA LEU A 213 13.23 -6.35 15.20
C LEU A 213 12.41 -6.25 16.51
N GLN A 214 12.67 -7.11 17.49
CA GLN A 214 11.99 -7.09 18.78
C GLN A 214 12.29 -5.86 19.64
N GLN A 215 13.40 -5.14 19.40
CA GLN A 215 13.73 -3.90 20.12
C GLN A 215 12.66 -2.82 19.97
N VAL A 216 11.88 -2.82 18.87
CA VAL A 216 10.81 -1.85 18.66
C VAL A 216 9.63 -2.09 19.62
N GLY A 217 9.39 -3.33 20.03
CA GLY A 217 8.33 -3.65 21.01
C GLY A 217 6.92 -3.42 20.47
N PHE A 218 6.64 -3.86 19.24
CA PHE A 218 5.35 -3.67 18.60
C PHE A 218 4.20 -4.27 19.40
N ARG A 219 3.15 -3.48 19.59
CA ARG A 219 1.85 -3.86 20.14
C ARG A 219 0.78 -4.01 19.06
N GLN A 220 1.03 -3.44 17.87
CA GLN A 220 0.14 -3.58 16.73
C GLN A 220 0.94 -3.64 15.43
N ILE A 221 0.65 -4.67 14.62
CA ILE A 221 1.20 -4.82 13.27
C ILE A 221 0.02 -5.03 12.31
N SER A 222 -0.07 -4.17 11.30
CA SER A 222 -1.06 -4.26 10.24
C SER A 222 -0.39 -4.57 8.91
N LEU A 223 -0.92 -5.52 8.17
CA LEU A 223 -0.43 -5.93 6.85
C LEU A 223 -1.44 -5.54 5.78
N GLY A 224 -0.98 -4.94 4.68
CA GLY A 224 -1.88 -4.56 3.60
C GLY A 224 -1.16 -4.23 2.29
N GLY A 225 -1.96 -3.95 1.26
CA GLY A 225 -1.44 -3.57 -0.06
C GLY A 225 -1.00 -4.72 -0.96
N GLU A 226 -0.87 -5.93 -0.41
CA GLU A 226 -0.60 -7.19 -1.10
C GLU A 226 -1.42 -8.31 -0.46
N ILE A 227 -1.47 -9.47 -1.11
CA ILE A 227 -2.12 -10.67 -0.53
C ILE A 227 -1.32 -11.11 0.70
N VAL A 228 -2.01 -11.27 1.82
CA VAL A 228 -1.44 -11.75 3.07
C VAL A 228 -1.69 -13.25 3.18
N ASP A 229 -0.62 -14.03 3.18
CA ASP A 229 -0.66 -15.48 3.37
C ASP A 229 -0.44 -15.88 4.83
N GLN A 230 -0.78 -17.14 5.16
CA GLN A 230 -0.67 -17.64 6.53
C GLN A 230 0.77 -17.67 7.03
N GLY A 231 1.72 -17.98 6.16
CA GLY A 231 3.13 -18.10 6.56
C GLY A 231 3.71 -16.82 7.14
N ILE A 232 3.39 -15.64 6.56
CA ILE A 232 3.85 -14.36 7.12
C ILE A 232 3.15 -14.04 8.44
N LEU A 233 1.85 -14.37 8.58
CA LEU A 233 1.13 -14.18 9.84
C LEU A 233 1.73 -15.02 10.95
N ASP A 234 2.04 -16.29 10.70
CA ASP A 234 2.62 -17.22 11.67
C ASP A 234 4.03 -16.77 12.09
N ARG A 235 4.87 -16.34 11.14
CA ARG A 235 6.21 -15.83 11.44
C ARG A 235 6.15 -14.57 12.32
N LEU A 236 5.26 -13.62 12.00
CA LEU A 236 5.09 -12.41 12.80
C LEU A 236 4.49 -12.70 14.16
N ARG A 237 3.56 -13.67 14.28
CA ARG A 237 3.02 -14.12 15.57
C ARG A 237 4.09 -14.74 16.44
N ALA A 238 4.96 -15.57 15.87
CA ALA A 238 6.09 -16.16 16.60
C ALA A 238 7.08 -15.10 17.09
N LEU A 239 7.36 -14.07 16.27
CA LEU A 239 8.32 -13.02 16.60
C LEU A 239 7.74 -11.98 17.59
N PHE A 240 6.45 -11.65 17.46
CA PHE A 240 5.74 -10.65 18.26
C PHE A 240 4.46 -11.24 18.88
N PRO A 241 4.58 -12.17 19.86
CA PRO A 241 3.42 -12.89 20.41
C PRO A 241 2.38 -11.96 21.06
N GLU A 242 2.81 -10.84 21.63
CA GLU A 242 1.95 -9.87 22.31
C GLU A 242 1.34 -8.82 21.35
N ALA A 243 1.79 -8.77 20.10
CA ALA A 243 1.29 -7.81 19.14
C ALA A 243 -0.09 -8.22 18.60
N ARG A 244 -0.98 -7.24 18.50
CA ARG A 244 -2.20 -7.42 17.71
C ARG A 244 -1.81 -7.45 16.23
N LEU A 245 -1.98 -8.61 15.60
CA LEU A 245 -1.79 -8.75 14.16
C LEU A 245 -3.12 -8.61 13.45
N ASN A 246 -3.17 -7.75 12.44
CA ASN A 246 -4.31 -7.69 11.54
C ASN A 246 -3.84 -7.50 10.10
N HIS A 247 -4.65 -7.96 9.15
CA HIS A 247 -4.44 -7.64 7.75
C HIS A 247 -5.62 -6.85 7.19
N ILE A 248 -5.29 -6.00 6.21
CA ILE A 248 -6.20 -4.97 5.70
C ILE A 248 -6.33 -5.16 4.20
N TYR A 249 -7.56 -5.26 3.70
CA TYR A 249 -7.83 -5.06 2.30
C TYR A 249 -8.17 -3.59 2.05
N ALA A 250 -7.37 -2.97 1.21
CA ALA A 250 -7.49 -1.58 0.84
C ALA A 250 -7.01 -1.34 -0.59
N SER A 251 -7.66 -0.47 -1.30
CA SER A 251 -7.16 0.07 -2.55
C SER A 251 -7.45 1.57 -2.64
N THR A 252 -6.73 2.27 -3.53
CA THR A 252 -6.99 3.69 -3.75
C THR A 252 -8.39 3.92 -4.32
N GLU A 253 -8.98 2.95 -5.00
CA GLU A 253 -10.30 3.03 -5.61
C GLU A 253 -11.43 2.96 -4.59
N VAL A 254 -11.37 2.02 -3.65
CA VAL A 254 -12.49 1.73 -2.72
C VAL A 254 -12.22 2.09 -1.27
N GLY A 255 -10.99 2.47 -0.95
CA GLY A 255 -10.59 2.78 0.41
C GLY A 255 -10.14 1.56 1.20
N ALA A 256 -9.89 1.72 2.50
CA ALA A 256 -9.64 0.62 3.41
C ALA A 256 -10.99 0.01 3.84
N CYS A 257 -11.27 -1.20 3.36
CA CYS A 257 -12.59 -1.81 3.46
C CYS A 257 -12.72 -2.87 4.52
N LEU A 258 -11.68 -3.66 4.78
CA LEU A 258 -11.73 -4.66 5.83
C LEU A 258 -10.43 -4.74 6.60
N SER A 259 -10.56 -5.14 7.87
CA SER A 259 -9.44 -5.43 8.76
C SER A 259 -9.75 -6.71 9.51
N VAL A 260 -8.95 -7.74 9.27
CA VAL A 260 -9.09 -9.08 9.84
C VAL A 260 -8.02 -9.25 10.91
N GLY A 261 -8.41 -9.59 12.11
CA GLY A 261 -7.51 -9.69 13.27
C GLY A 261 -7.60 -11.03 14.00
N ASP A 262 -8.11 -12.07 13.34
CA ASP A 262 -8.27 -13.42 13.90
C ASP A 262 -7.01 -14.31 13.76
N GLY A 263 -5.95 -13.77 13.15
CA GLY A 263 -4.69 -14.50 12.92
C GLY A 263 -4.71 -15.43 11.72
N GLN A 264 -5.76 -15.43 10.92
CA GLN A 264 -5.93 -16.28 9.75
C GLN A 264 -5.91 -15.47 8.46
N ALA A 265 -5.31 -16.02 7.40
CA ALA A 265 -5.35 -15.44 6.06
C ALA A 265 -6.78 -15.46 5.48
N GLY A 266 -7.06 -14.54 4.54
CA GLY A 266 -8.42 -14.36 3.99
C GLY A 266 -9.34 -13.69 5.01
N PHE A 267 -10.65 -13.66 4.73
CA PHE A 267 -11.66 -13.07 5.62
C PHE A 267 -12.89 -13.98 5.72
N PRO A 268 -13.68 -13.91 6.79
CA PRO A 268 -14.85 -14.75 6.98
C PRO A 268 -15.88 -14.58 5.86
N VAL A 269 -16.39 -15.69 5.33
CA VAL A 269 -17.40 -15.67 4.26
C VAL A 269 -18.70 -14.98 4.69
N GLU A 270 -19.02 -15.00 5.97
CA GLU A 270 -20.18 -14.32 6.56
C GLU A 270 -20.15 -12.79 6.42
N TRP A 271 -19.01 -12.21 6.00
CA TRP A 271 -18.91 -10.78 5.72
C TRP A 271 -19.40 -10.43 4.31
N VAL A 272 -19.53 -11.41 3.43
CA VAL A 272 -20.08 -11.24 2.08
C VAL A 272 -21.59 -11.10 2.18
N GLU A 273 -22.16 -10.12 1.47
CA GLU A 273 -23.58 -9.79 1.47
C GLU A 273 -24.18 -9.50 2.87
N SER A 274 -23.34 -8.97 3.76
CA SER A 274 -23.66 -8.68 5.14
C SER A 274 -23.72 -7.17 5.40
N ASP A 275 -24.65 -6.74 6.24
CA ASP A 275 -24.76 -5.36 6.74
C ASP A 275 -23.95 -5.12 8.02
N ARG A 276 -23.06 -6.05 8.39
CA ARG A 276 -22.21 -5.96 9.58
C ARG A 276 -21.38 -4.67 9.63
N HIS A 277 -20.94 -4.20 8.47
CA HIS A 277 -20.11 -3.02 8.34
C HIS A 277 -20.92 -1.86 7.74
N ARG A 278 -21.20 -0.83 8.52
CA ARG A 278 -21.99 0.34 8.07
C ARG A 278 -21.36 1.11 6.90
N ASN A 279 -20.03 1.01 6.75
CA ASN A 279 -19.27 1.86 5.83
C ASN A 279 -18.91 1.16 4.52
N PHE A 280 -19.05 -0.16 4.45
CA PHE A 280 -18.75 -0.96 3.26
C PHE A 280 -19.51 -2.29 3.26
N GLN A 281 -19.77 -2.78 2.07
CA GLN A 281 -20.41 -4.08 1.82
C GLN A 281 -19.62 -4.81 0.74
N PHE A 282 -19.66 -6.14 0.79
CA PHE A 282 -18.98 -7.02 -0.16
C PHE A 282 -19.99 -7.90 -0.90
N ARG A 283 -19.71 -8.13 -2.18
CA ARG A 283 -20.42 -9.10 -3.02
C ARG A 283 -19.39 -9.83 -3.89
N ILE A 284 -19.62 -11.11 -4.14
CA ILE A 284 -18.81 -11.89 -5.07
C ILE A 284 -19.65 -12.14 -6.32
N VAL A 285 -19.13 -11.71 -7.48
CA VAL A 285 -19.79 -11.92 -8.77
C VAL A 285 -18.75 -12.53 -9.73
N ASP A 286 -19.03 -13.69 -10.24
CA ASP A 286 -18.15 -14.44 -11.16
C ASP A 286 -16.71 -14.60 -10.61
N GLY A 287 -16.60 -14.85 -9.30
CA GLY A 287 -15.31 -14.98 -8.62
C GLY A 287 -14.53 -13.67 -8.44
N THR A 288 -15.15 -12.52 -8.71
CA THR A 288 -14.57 -11.19 -8.51
C THR A 288 -15.24 -10.49 -7.34
N LEU A 289 -14.41 -9.85 -6.49
CA LEU A 289 -14.92 -9.07 -5.37
C LEU A 289 -15.45 -7.73 -5.85
N ARG A 290 -16.69 -7.42 -5.48
CA ARG A 290 -17.27 -6.08 -5.62
C ARG A 290 -17.44 -5.45 -4.25
N VAL A 291 -17.21 -4.16 -4.20
CA VAL A 291 -17.26 -3.39 -2.95
C VAL A 291 -18.15 -2.18 -3.12
N ARG A 292 -19.04 -1.97 -2.18
CA ARG A 292 -19.75 -0.71 -1.99
C ARG A 292 -19.18 -0.03 -0.75
N SER A 293 -18.50 1.10 -0.92
CA SER A 293 -17.75 1.79 0.15
C SER A 293 -18.05 3.29 0.16
N GLN A 294 -18.28 3.84 1.34
CA GLN A 294 -18.39 5.29 1.51
C GLN A 294 -17.03 6.01 1.36
N PHE A 295 -15.92 5.27 1.47
CA PHE A 295 -14.56 5.80 1.33
C PHE A 295 -14.02 5.71 -0.11
N ALA A 296 -14.84 5.20 -1.04
CA ALA A 296 -14.42 5.06 -2.42
C ALA A 296 -14.12 6.42 -3.06
N SER A 297 -13.08 6.45 -3.90
CA SER A 297 -12.71 7.63 -4.68
C SER A 297 -13.91 8.20 -5.44
N ALA A 298 -13.97 9.53 -5.53
CA ALA A 298 -15.03 10.21 -6.28
C ALA A 298 -14.95 9.95 -7.79
N SER A 299 -13.78 9.56 -8.31
CA SER A 299 -13.54 9.30 -9.73
C SER A 299 -13.64 7.83 -10.12
N VAL A 300 -13.90 6.93 -9.17
CA VAL A 300 -14.08 5.50 -9.50
C VAL A 300 -15.44 5.26 -10.14
N ARG A 301 -15.48 4.39 -11.16
CA ARG A 301 -16.72 3.95 -11.79
C ARG A 301 -17.51 3.04 -10.84
N ARG A 302 -18.80 3.32 -10.70
CA ARG A 302 -19.75 2.51 -9.97
C ARG A 302 -20.87 2.04 -10.91
N ASP A 303 -21.46 0.89 -10.61
CA ASP A 303 -22.71 0.49 -11.25
C ASP A 303 -23.90 1.29 -10.69
N GLU A 304 -25.13 0.99 -11.19
CA GLU A 304 -26.36 1.67 -10.80
C GLU A 304 -26.71 1.47 -9.32
N GLU A 305 -26.26 0.37 -8.72
CA GLU A 305 -26.44 0.07 -7.29
C GLU A 305 -25.31 0.63 -6.40
N GLY A 306 -24.29 1.28 -6.99
CA GLY A 306 -23.17 1.88 -6.29
C GLY A 306 -21.99 0.92 -5.99
N TRP A 307 -21.96 -0.27 -6.60
CA TRP A 307 -20.85 -1.21 -6.48
C TRP A 307 -19.67 -0.83 -7.38
N VAL A 308 -18.49 -1.00 -6.85
CA VAL A 308 -17.24 -0.91 -7.58
C VAL A 308 -16.73 -2.32 -7.86
N ASP A 309 -16.47 -2.63 -9.12
CA ASP A 309 -15.74 -3.83 -9.50
C ASP A 309 -14.26 -3.57 -9.19
N THR A 310 -13.70 -4.34 -8.25
CA THR A 310 -12.32 -4.15 -7.82
C THR A 310 -11.32 -4.77 -8.78
N GLY A 311 -11.78 -5.69 -9.63
CA GLY A 311 -10.93 -6.55 -10.46
C GLY A 311 -10.12 -7.56 -9.63
N ASP A 312 -10.32 -7.65 -8.31
CA ASP A 312 -9.64 -8.63 -7.46
C ASP A 312 -10.44 -9.94 -7.43
N ARG A 313 -9.77 -11.03 -7.81
CA ARG A 313 -10.35 -12.37 -7.79
C ARG A 313 -10.29 -12.95 -6.39
N VAL A 314 -11.38 -13.60 -6.02
CA VAL A 314 -11.52 -14.28 -4.73
C VAL A 314 -12.05 -15.69 -4.90
N GLU A 315 -11.75 -16.54 -3.93
CA GLU A 315 -12.19 -17.92 -3.86
C GLU A 315 -12.72 -18.23 -2.45
N VAL A 316 -13.88 -18.85 -2.39
CA VAL A 316 -14.47 -19.31 -1.13
C VAL A 316 -13.96 -20.74 -0.85
N ARG A 317 -13.32 -20.91 0.30
CA ARG A 317 -12.85 -22.21 0.80
C ARG A 317 -13.32 -22.39 2.23
N GLY A 318 -14.27 -23.33 2.43
CA GLY A 318 -14.91 -23.51 3.74
C GLY A 318 -15.65 -22.24 4.17
N ASP A 319 -15.33 -21.74 5.33
CA ASP A 319 -15.91 -20.55 5.95
C ASP A 319 -15.16 -19.24 5.64
N ARG A 320 -14.19 -19.27 4.71
CA ARG A 320 -13.34 -18.11 4.40
C ARG A 320 -13.27 -17.78 2.91
N VAL A 321 -13.03 -16.50 2.64
CA VAL A 321 -12.77 -15.95 1.32
C VAL A 321 -11.30 -15.58 1.22
N TYR A 322 -10.63 -16.03 0.16
CA TYR A 322 -9.22 -15.77 -0.11
C TYR A 322 -9.06 -14.94 -1.37
N PHE A 323 -8.16 -13.95 -1.32
CA PHE A 323 -7.71 -13.27 -2.53
C PHE A 323 -6.77 -14.20 -3.31
N VAL A 324 -7.03 -14.38 -4.60
CA VAL A 324 -6.26 -15.28 -5.47
C VAL A 324 -5.63 -14.56 -6.68
N GLY A 325 -5.73 -13.24 -6.74
CA GLY A 325 -5.11 -12.42 -7.77
C GLY A 325 -6.02 -11.35 -8.32
N ARG A 326 -5.72 -10.87 -9.54
CA ARG A 326 -6.55 -9.90 -10.26
C ARG A 326 -7.02 -10.48 -11.58
N VAL A 327 -8.18 -10.00 -12.07
CA VAL A 327 -8.76 -10.43 -13.36
C VAL A 327 -7.88 -9.98 -14.52
N GLU A 328 -7.41 -8.71 -14.50
CA GLU A 328 -6.57 -8.18 -15.56
C GLU A 328 -5.08 -8.36 -15.25
N GLY A 329 -4.31 -8.87 -16.22
CA GLY A 329 -2.85 -8.90 -16.20
C GLY A 329 -2.20 -9.97 -15.30
N SER A 330 -2.97 -10.88 -14.71
CA SER A 330 -2.45 -11.88 -13.78
C SER A 330 -2.74 -13.33 -14.19
N MET A 331 -3.04 -13.61 -15.45
CA MET A 331 -3.29 -14.95 -15.95
C MET A 331 -2.22 -15.34 -16.97
N ILE A 332 -1.60 -16.48 -16.77
CA ILE A 332 -0.67 -17.09 -17.73
C ILE A 332 -1.44 -18.12 -18.53
N ASN A 333 -1.52 -17.95 -19.86
CA ASN A 333 -2.14 -18.92 -20.75
C ASN A 333 -1.08 -19.94 -21.20
N VAL A 334 -1.07 -21.09 -20.56
CA VAL A 334 -0.14 -22.20 -20.86
C VAL A 334 -0.84 -23.21 -21.76
N GLY A 335 -0.60 -23.13 -23.06
CA GLY A 335 -1.19 -24.08 -24.01
C GLY A 335 -2.70 -24.19 -23.99
N GLY A 336 -3.41 -23.08 -23.71
CA GLY A 336 -4.87 -23.03 -23.56
C GLY A 336 -5.38 -23.18 -22.12
N SER A 337 -4.54 -23.64 -21.20
CA SER A 337 -4.87 -23.72 -19.76
C SER A 337 -4.50 -22.43 -19.04
N LYS A 338 -5.30 -22.08 -18.03
CA LYS A 338 -5.15 -20.81 -17.30
C LYS A 338 -4.44 -21.05 -15.96
N ALA A 339 -3.17 -20.61 -15.84
CA ALA A 339 -2.44 -20.58 -14.58
C ALA A 339 -2.48 -19.18 -13.97
N TYR A 340 -2.75 -19.09 -12.68
CA TYR A 340 -2.78 -17.83 -11.96
C TYR A 340 -1.52 -17.69 -11.08
N PRO A 341 -0.67 -16.66 -11.32
CA PRO A 341 0.55 -16.46 -10.56
C PRO A 341 0.37 -16.53 -9.05
N ALA A 342 -0.63 -15.86 -8.51
CA ALA A 342 -0.86 -15.84 -7.06
C ALA A 342 -1.16 -17.22 -6.44
N ASP A 343 -1.82 -18.12 -7.19
CA ASP A 343 -2.03 -19.51 -6.73
C ASP A 343 -0.72 -20.31 -6.70
N VAL A 344 0.12 -20.11 -7.72
CA VAL A 344 1.44 -20.72 -7.80
C VAL A 344 2.37 -20.17 -6.72
N GLU A 345 2.41 -18.83 -6.56
CA GLU A 345 3.17 -18.15 -5.51
C GLU A 345 2.79 -18.63 -4.11
N ARG A 346 1.51 -18.78 -3.84
CA ARG A 346 1.02 -19.32 -2.56
C ARG A 346 1.56 -20.72 -2.27
N VAL A 347 1.63 -21.59 -3.27
CA VAL A 347 2.18 -22.94 -3.12
C VAL A 347 3.68 -22.89 -2.88
N ILE A 348 4.42 -22.07 -3.63
CA ILE A 348 5.87 -21.89 -3.49
C ILE A 348 6.20 -21.31 -2.10
N LEU A 349 5.49 -20.27 -1.65
CA LEU A 349 5.67 -19.66 -0.34
C LEU A 349 5.34 -20.59 0.84
N GLY A 350 4.60 -21.67 0.60
CA GLY A 350 4.38 -22.74 1.59
C GLY A 350 5.59 -23.65 1.80
N HIS A 351 6.62 -23.56 0.98
CA HIS A 351 7.85 -24.33 1.15
C HIS A 351 8.73 -23.73 2.26
N PRO A 352 9.25 -24.55 3.21
CA PRO A 352 9.98 -24.03 4.38
C PRO A 352 11.22 -23.18 4.04
N ALA A 353 11.94 -23.51 2.98
CA ALA A 353 13.14 -22.80 2.56
C ALA A 353 12.84 -21.47 1.84
N VAL A 354 11.60 -21.21 1.41
CA VAL A 354 11.28 -20.04 0.59
C VAL A 354 10.95 -18.84 1.47
N GLN A 355 11.66 -17.76 1.23
CA GLN A 355 11.46 -16.47 1.88
C GLN A 355 10.52 -15.57 1.07
N TRP A 356 10.67 -15.59 -0.26
CA TRP A 356 9.89 -14.80 -1.20
C TRP A 356 9.86 -15.47 -2.58
N CYS A 357 8.78 -15.26 -3.31
CA CYS A 357 8.73 -15.62 -4.71
C CYS A 357 7.85 -14.66 -5.52
N ARG A 358 8.04 -14.69 -6.83
CA ARG A 358 7.21 -14.05 -7.83
C ARG A 358 7.07 -14.96 -9.03
N VAL A 359 5.83 -15.11 -9.52
CA VAL A 359 5.53 -15.91 -10.71
C VAL A 359 5.09 -15.00 -11.85
N HIS A 360 5.61 -15.25 -13.03
CA HIS A 360 5.30 -14.47 -14.23
C HIS A 360 5.25 -15.34 -15.47
N ALA A 361 4.67 -14.81 -16.55
CA ALA A 361 4.67 -15.45 -17.84
C ALA A 361 6.04 -15.38 -18.52
N ARG A 362 6.55 -16.47 -19.02
CA ARG A 362 7.72 -16.52 -19.91
C ARG A 362 7.32 -17.08 -21.26
N ARG A 363 7.69 -16.39 -22.34
CA ARG A 363 7.35 -16.82 -23.70
C ARG A 363 8.06 -18.14 -24.05
N ALA A 364 7.31 -19.08 -24.62
CA ALA A 364 7.81 -20.38 -25.05
C ALA A 364 7.31 -20.69 -26.47
N PRO A 365 8.19 -21.14 -27.39
CA PRO A 365 7.88 -21.22 -28.83
C PRO A 365 6.70 -22.12 -29.20
N LEU A 366 6.43 -23.20 -28.44
CA LEU A 366 5.42 -24.20 -28.80
C LEU A 366 4.10 -24.02 -28.04
N VAL A 367 4.14 -23.54 -26.79
CA VAL A 367 2.97 -23.48 -25.91
C VAL A 367 2.49 -22.03 -25.62
N GLY A 368 3.14 -21.05 -26.25
CA GLY A 368 2.85 -19.63 -26.06
C GLY A 368 3.54 -19.08 -24.81
N TYR A 369 3.09 -19.46 -23.62
CA TYR A 369 3.70 -19.05 -22.35
C TYR A 369 3.84 -20.24 -21.40
N LEU A 370 4.82 -20.13 -20.50
CA LEU A 370 5.05 -21.01 -19.35
C LEU A 370 5.06 -20.16 -18.06
N ALA A 371 4.76 -20.80 -16.96
CA ALA A 371 5.00 -20.22 -15.65
C ALA A 371 6.51 -20.23 -15.37
N ALA A 372 7.06 -19.07 -15.04
CA ALA A 372 8.41 -18.87 -14.54
C ALA A 372 8.35 -18.30 -13.13
N ALA A 373 9.24 -18.74 -12.25
CA ALA A 373 9.29 -18.31 -10.87
C ALA A 373 10.66 -17.69 -10.55
N GLU A 374 10.65 -16.52 -9.93
CA GLU A 374 11.79 -15.94 -9.23
C GLU A 374 11.63 -16.23 -7.75
N VAL A 375 12.71 -16.66 -7.11
CA VAL A 375 12.66 -17.14 -5.71
C VAL A 375 13.85 -16.60 -4.94
N VAL A 376 13.59 -16.17 -3.71
CA VAL A 376 14.60 -15.96 -2.68
C VAL A 376 14.39 -17.06 -1.64
N ALA A 377 15.39 -17.90 -1.42
CA ALA A 377 15.29 -19.05 -0.54
C ALA A 377 16.63 -19.35 0.14
N ASP A 378 16.56 -20.06 1.27
CA ASP A 378 17.74 -20.57 1.97
C ASP A 378 18.18 -21.92 1.40
N GLY A 379 19.47 -22.04 1.06
CA GLY A 379 20.08 -23.29 0.59
C GLY A 379 20.69 -23.19 -0.81
N ASP A 380 21.15 -24.33 -1.34
CA ASP A 380 21.76 -24.44 -2.66
C ASP A 380 20.70 -24.40 -3.77
N ALA A 381 20.83 -23.47 -4.71
CA ALA A 381 19.87 -23.25 -5.79
C ALA A 381 19.61 -24.50 -6.66
N ALA A 382 20.66 -25.28 -6.95
CA ALA A 382 20.53 -26.46 -7.82
C ALA A 382 19.73 -27.59 -7.12
N ALA A 383 19.91 -27.75 -5.82
CA ALA A 383 19.13 -28.71 -5.03
C ALA A 383 17.69 -28.26 -4.84
N LEU A 384 17.48 -26.96 -4.62
CA LEU A 384 16.17 -26.38 -4.41
C LEU A 384 15.27 -26.41 -5.66
N GLU A 385 15.82 -26.27 -6.86
CA GLU A 385 15.03 -26.32 -8.10
C GLU A 385 14.26 -27.64 -8.23
N GLY A 386 14.94 -28.77 -7.98
CA GLY A 386 14.31 -30.09 -8.01
C GLY A 386 13.24 -30.26 -6.93
N ASP A 387 13.55 -29.83 -5.71
CA ASP A 387 12.65 -29.93 -4.57
C ASP A 387 11.40 -29.06 -4.76
N LEU A 388 11.56 -27.80 -5.16
CA LEU A 388 10.45 -26.90 -5.46
C LEU A 388 9.58 -27.38 -6.62
N THR A 389 10.19 -27.97 -7.65
CA THR A 389 9.46 -28.56 -8.77
C THR A 389 8.59 -29.72 -8.29
N GLN A 390 9.14 -30.61 -7.46
CA GLN A 390 8.41 -31.73 -6.86
C GLN A 390 7.32 -31.23 -5.89
N TRP A 391 7.64 -30.23 -5.06
CA TRP A 391 6.69 -29.59 -4.14
C TRP A 391 5.48 -29.02 -4.86
N CYS A 392 5.72 -28.27 -5.94
CA CYS A 392 4.68 -27.69 -6.78
C CYS A 392 3.89 -28.76 -7.53
N GLY A 393 4.56 -29.77 -8.09
CA GLY A 393 3.92 -30.86 -8.82
C GLY A 393 2.96 -31.69 -7.99
N ALA A 394 3.20 -31.83 -6.69
CA ALA A 394 2.29 -32.51 -5.76
C ALA A 394 1.04 -31.67 -5.39
N ARG A 395 1.01 -30.35 -5.70
CA ARG A 395 0.00 -29.40 -5.20
C ARG A 395 -0.69 -28.58 -6.28
N LEU A 396 -0.13 -28.54 -7.48
CA LEU A 396 -0.63 -27.75 -8.61
C LEU A 396 -0.93 -28.65 -9.81
N PRO A 397 -1.85 -28.24 -10.70
CA PRO A 397 -1.98 -28.87 -12.03
C PRO A 397 -0.66 -28.73 -12.81
N ASP A 398 -0.31 -29.73 -13.62
CA ASP A 398 0.98 -29.79 -14.33
C ASP A 398 1.29 -28.52 -15.15
N PHE A 399 0.28 -27.93 -15.81
CA PHE A 399 0.45 -26.71 -16.59
C PHE A 399 0.81 -25.48 -15.74
N ALA A 400 0.50 -25.48 -14.45
CA ALA A 400 0.76 -24.37 -13.54
C ALA A 400 2.11 -24.50 -12.79
N VAL A 401 2.75 -25.67 -12.85
CA VAL A 401 4.06 -25.87 -12.24
C VAL A 401 5.12 -25.05 -12.99
N PRO A 402 5.89 -24.18 -12.30
CA PRO A 402 6.95 -23.42 -12.95
C PRO A 402 7.96 -24.34 -13.66
N ARG A 403 8.31 -23.98 -14.90
CA ARG A 403 9.31 -24.68 -15.71
C ARG A 403 10.62 -23.95 -15.81
N ILE A 404 10.66 -22.71 -15.32
CA ILE A 404 11.85 -21.86 -15.30
C ILE A 404 11.94 -21.27 -13.89
N TRP A 405 13.07 -21.51 -13.25
CA TRP A 405 13.38 -21.03 -11.91
C TRP A 405 14.56 -20.06 -11.97
N THR A 406 14.43 -18.94 -11.28
CA THR A 406 15.51 -17.96 -11.12
C THR A 406 15.68 -17.69 -9.63
N PHE A 407 16.83 -18.05 -9.08
CA PHE A 407 17.16 -17.77 -7.70
C PHE A 407 17.81 -16.40 -7.59
N LEU A 408 17.26 -15.56 -6.73
CA LEU A 408 17.73 -14.21 -6.47
C LEU A 408 18.42 -14.17 -5.10
N GLU A 409 19.45 -13.34 -5.00
CA GLU A 409 20.16 -13.09 -3.73
C GLU A 409 19.32 -12.23 -2.77
N GLU A 410 18.48 -11.34 -3.31
CA GLU A 410 17.70 -10.39 -2.53
C GLU A 410 16.26 -10.25 -3.06
N ILE A 411 15.34 -9.91 -2.15
CA ILE A 411 13.93 -9.63 -2.48
C ILE A 411 13.85 -8.31 -3.27
N PRO A 412 13.37 -8.30 -4.52
CA PRO A 412 13.21 -7.10 -5.31
C PRO A 412 12.04 -6.27 -4.80
N MET A 413 12.33 -5.19 -4.08
CA MET A 413 11.33 -4.32 -3.48
C MET A 413 11.22 -2.99 -4.24
N ALA A 414 10.01 -2.64 -4.66
CA ALA A 414 9.71 -1.35 -5.26
C ALA A 414 9.65 -0.23 -4.19
N ALA A 415 9.75 1.03 -4.60
CA ALA A 415 9.59 2.18 -3.70
C ALA A 415 8.23 2.22 -2.97
N THR A 416 7.24 1.47 -3.43
CA THR A 416 5.93 1.28 -2.79
C THR A 416 5.94 0.18 -1.72
N LEU A 417 7.10 -0.40 -1.40
CA LEU A 417 7.31 -1.54 -0.50
C LEU A 417 6.61 -2.84 -0.94
N LYS A 418 6.16 -2.90 -2.17
CA LYS A 418 5.60 -4.10 -2.79
C LYS A 418 6.66 -4.80 -3.64
N SER A 419 6.42 -6.04 -3.98
CA SER A 419 7.20 -6.73 -5.00
C SER A 419 7.35 -5.86 -6.25
N ALA A 420 8.58 -5.64 -6.70
CA ALA A 420 8.82 -4.92 -7.94
C ALA A 420 8.24 -5.73 -9.11
N ARG A 421 7.31 -5.13 -9.86
CA ARG A 421 6.83 -5.74 -11.10
C ARG A 421 7.85 -5.42 -12.19
N MET A 422 8.55 -6.41 -12.70
CA MET A 422 9.25 -6.22 -13.97
C MET A 422 8.20 -6.14 -15.08
N VAL A 423 8.33 -5.15 -15.95
CA VAL A 423 7.63 -5.17 -17.24
C VAL A 423 8.24 -6.32 -18.01
N PRO A 424 7.45 -7.26 -18.56
CA PRO A 424 8.03 -8.30 -19.42
C PRO A 424 8.78 -7.60 -20.56
N ASP A 425 10.03 -7.98 -20.76
CA ASP A 425 10.75 -7.62 -21.98
C ASP A 425 9.92 -8.14 -23.15
N GLY A 426 9.49 -7.23 -24.05
CA GLY A 426 8.57 -7.42 -25.13
C GLY A 426 9.07 -8.42 -26.20
#